data_2b54dc53adb307e2db6faba8acddd9ea
#
_entry.id   2b54dc53adb307e2db6faba8acddd9ea
#
_cell.length_a   1.000
_cell.length_b   1.000
_cell.length_c   1.000
_cell.angle_alpha   90.00
_cell.angle_beta   90.00
_cell.angle_gamma   90.00
#
_symmetry.space_group_name_H-M   'P 1'
#
loop_
_entity.id
_entity.type
_entity.pdbx_description
1 polymer ?
#
loop_
_entity_poly.entity_id
_entity_poly.type
_entity_poly.pdbx_seq_one_letter_code
_entity_poly.pdbx_strand_id
1 'polypeptide(L)'
;MTDIEIADQATLKPINQIAESIDLSDDQIEQYGKYKAKISLPVAEKAGKKHKLVLVTSINPTPAGEGKSTVLVGLGDALNQLNHQTIIAMREPSMGPVFGIKGGATGGGYSQVIPMEDINLHFTGDLHALTSANNTLAALIDNYVMRDNKLNLDPRRIIWKRVEDVNDRALRNVITGLGGIMQGIPRQTGFDITAASELMAILCLSTDLMDLKKRISKIVVGYTYDREPVTVGQLGFEDAITILLKDAIKPNLVQTLDHTPAIVHGGPFANIAHGCNSILATQTALKLADYTVTEAGFGADLGAEKFLDIKRPVLGKNPDAIVIVATVRALEYNGGASLDEIKEEQLPALEKGIVNLNRHIKNMQRYGLPVVVAINHFINDTDAEVKFIEDNCKRLGVNVVVADSWAKGGQGTQALAKEVVRLADQQSDFKPLYDISDSIEEKVNTIAKTIYGAKEVSFSKKAKKQLKQFAKFGWNDLPVCIAKTQYSFTDDQTQLGAPTDFTFHIREFVPKLGAGFIVALSGNMMTMPGLSKTPAAVNMSIDAQGKIKGLF
;
A
#
# COMPACT_ATOMS: atom_id res chain seq x y z
N MET A 1 -23.29 15.12 8.03
CA MET A 1 -23.14 14.76 6.59
C MET A 1 -22.20 13.57 6.52
N THR A 2 -22.48 12.63 5.65
CA THR A 2 -21.59 11.52 5.33
C THR A 2 -20.47 11.97 4.39
N ASP A 3 -19.42 11.18 4.24
CA ASP A 3 -18.29 11.52 3.37
C ASP A 3 -18.73 11.73 1.91
N ILE A 4 -19.68 10.93 1.42
CA ILE A 4 -20.22 11.08 0.06
C ILE A 4 -21.08 12.36 -0.07
N GLU A 5 -21.85 12.72 0.95
CA GLU A 5 -22.64 13.97 0.93
C GLU A 5 -21.76 15.22 0.92
N ILE A 6 -20.59 15.17 1.58
CA ILE A 6 -19.60 16.24 1.54
C ILE A 6 -18.96 16.31 0.15
N ALA A 7 -18.57 15.17 -0.43
CA ALA A 7 -18.00 15.11 -1.77
C ALA A 7 -18.97 15.58 -2.85
N ASP A 8 -20.26 15.25 -2.75
CA ASP A 8 -21.33 15.67 -3.68
C ASP A 8 -21.56 17.19 -3.70
N GLN A 9 -21.29 17.87 -2.58
CA GLN A 9 -21.44 19.33 -2.48
C GLN A 9 -20.21 20.09 -2.96
N ALA A 10 -19.12 19.39 -3.26
CA ALA A 10 -17.87 20.01 -3.67
C ALA A 10 -17.96 20.63 -5.07
N THR A 11 -17.34 21.78 -5.24
CA THR A 11 -17.17 22.41 -6.55
C THR A 11 -15.83 21.99 -7.13
N LEU A 12 -15.83 21.04 -8.09
CA LEU A 12 -14.62 20.56 -8.72
C LEU A 12 -14.11 21.55 -9.77
N LYS A 13 -12.80 21.79 -9.78
CA LYS A 13 -12.12 22.47 -10.89
C LYS A 13 -11.91 21.49 -12.05
N PRO A 14 -12.01 21.94 -13.31
CA PRO A 14 -11.57 21.15 -14.46
C PRO A 14 -10.11 20.68 -14.28
N ILE A 15 -9.81 19.47 -14.70
CA ILE A 15 -8.49 18.84 -14.42
C ILE A 15 -7.31 19.56 -15.08
N ASN A 16 -7.52 20.23 -16.21
CA ASN A 16 -6.50 21.07 -16.81
C ASN A 16 -6.08 22.24 -15.90
N GLN A 17 -7.02 22.85 -15.16
CA GLN A 17 -6.68 23.91 -14.20
C GLN A 17 -5.87 23.37 -13.01
N ILE A 18 -6.12 22.13 -12.61
CA ILE A 18 -5.29 21.45 -11.59
C ILE A 18 -3.90 21.17 -12.16
N ALA A 19 -3.80 20.69 -13.41
CA ALA A 19 -2.53 20.47 -14.09
C ALA A 19 -1.72 21.77 -14.22
N GLU A 20 -2.34 22.85 -14.67
CA GLU A 20 -1.73 24.19 -14.75
C GLU A 20 -1.19 24.68 -13.40
N SER A 21 -1.86 24.38 -12.28
CA SER A 21 -1.42 24.79 -10.93
C SER A 21 -0.09 24.13 -10.49
N ILE A 22 0.34 23.09 -11.18
CA ILE A 22 1.62 22.38 -11.00
C ILE A 22 2.51 22.44 -12.24
N ASP A 23 2.29 23.46 -13.07
CA ASP A 23 3.07 23.72 -14.27
C ASP A 23 3.08 22.57 -15.32
N LEU A 24 2.00 21.80 -15.42
CA LEU A 24 1.76 20.86 -16.50
C LEU A 24 0.84 21.49 -17.55
N SER A 25 1.25 21.43 -18.83
CA SER A 25 0.47 21.89 -19.96
C SER A 25 -0.52 20.82 -20.45
N ASP A 26 -1.49 21.20 -21.27
CA ASP A 26 -2.53 20.29 -21.79
C ASP A 26 -1.96 19.11 -22.59
N ASP A 27 -0.83 19.28 -23.26
CA ASP A 27 -0.14 18.21 -24.00
C ASP A 27 0.61 17.22 -23.09
N GLN A 28 0.80 17.56 -21.82
CA GLN A 28 1.41 16.69 -20.82
C GLN A 28 0.39 15.86 -20.04
N ILE A 29 -0.90 16.02 -20.32
CA ILE A 29 -1.97 15.24 -19.69
C ILE A 29 -2.90 14.61 -20.75
N GLU A 30 -3.46 13.46 -20.42
CA GLU A 30 -4.53 12.81 -21.17
C GLU A 30 -5.80 12.85 -20.32
N GLN A 31 -6.79 13.65 -20.70
CA GLN A 31 -8.02 13.81 -19.93
C GLN A 31 -8.89 12.55 -19.99
N TYR A 32 -9.31 12.07 -18.82
CA TYR A 32 -10.29 11.00 -18.61
C TYR A 32 -11.59 11.59 -18.09
N GLY A 33 -12.29 12.34 -18.94
CA GLY A 33 -13.41 13.20 -18.54
C GLY A 33 -12.93 14.54 -17.98
N LYS A 34 -13.84 15.27 -17.30
CA LYS A 34 -13.60 16.66 -16.89
C LYS A 34 -12.67 16.80 -15.67
N TYR A 35 -12.61 15.79 -14.81
CA TYR A 35 -12.04 15.90 -13.46
C TYR A 35 -10.90 14.93 -13.17
N LYS A 36 -10.49 14.14 -14.15
CA LYS A 36 -9.41 13.16 -14.08
C LYS A 36 -8.51 13.26 -15.30
N ALA A 37 -7.23 13.00 -15.13
CA ALA A 37 -6.31 12.86 -16.25
C ALA A 37 -5.19 11.87 -15.93
N LYS A 38 -4.59 11.29 -16.95
CA LYS A 38 -3.28 10.63 -16.84
C LYS A 38 -2.19 11.63 -17.17
N ILE A 39 -1.07 11.55 -16.44
CA ILE A 39 0.11 12.38 -16.68
C ILE A 39 1.01 11.67 -17.69
N SER A 40 1.33 12.35 -18.78
CA SER A 40 2.28 11.85 -19.80
C SER A 40 3.71 11.83 -19.25
N LEU A 41 4.42 10.75 -19.49
CA LEU A 41 5.79 10.56 -19.00
C LEU A 41 6.80 10.67 -20.15
N PRO A 42 8.04 11.12 -19.88
CA PRO A 42 8.57 11.57 -18.60
C PRO A 42 8.20 13.02 -18.25
N VAL A 43 8.08 13.31 -16.95
CA VAL A 43 7.91 14.68 -16.45
C VAL A 43 9.27 15.28 -16.15
N ALA A 44 9.52 16.51 -16.60
CA ALA A 44 10.72 17.25 -16.29
C ALA A 44 10.69 17.79 -14.85
N GLU A 45 11.87 17.86 -14.21
CA GLU A 45 12.03 18.48 -12.90
C GLU A 45 11.88 19.99 -13.00
N LYS A 46 11.13 20.60 -12.09
CA LYS A 46 10.93 22.04 -12.03
C LYS A 46 11.98 22.71 -11.14
N ALA A 47 12.66 23.70 -11.67
CA ALA A 47 13.66 24.46 -10.92
C ALA A 47 13.02 25.22 -9.73
N GLY A 48 13.78 25.35 -8.64
CA GLY A 48 13.39 26.14 -7.47
C GLY A 48 12.45 25.44 -6.49
N LYS A 49 12.10 24.18 -6.73
CA LYS A 49 11.31 23.35 -5.78
C LYS A 49 12.21 22.77 -4.69
N LYS A 50 11.62 22.55 -3.51
CA LYS A 50 12.35 21.98 -2.35
C LYS A 50 12.50 20.46 -2.43
N HIS A 51 11.63 19.78 -3.18
CA HIS A 51 11.59 18.32 -3.38
C HIS A 51 11.56 17.53 -2.06
N LYS A 52 10.83 18.03 -1.05
CA LYS A 52 10.70 17.37 0.25
C LYS A 52 9.71 16.21 0.17
N LEU A 53 10.05 15.11 0.80
CA LEU A 53 9.21 13.90 0.87
C LEU A 53 8.72 13.65 2.29
N VAL A 54 7.42 13.63 2.50
CA VAL A 54 6.77 13.33 3.77
C VAL A 54 6.06 11.98 3.67
N LEU A 55 6.44 11.05 4.54
CA LEU A 55 5.82 9.73 4.62
C LEU A 55 4.80 9.68 5.75
N VAL A 56 3.53 9.45 5.42
CA VAL A 56 2.45 9.23 6.39
C VAL A 56 2.20 7.73 6.56
N THR A 57 2.28 7.27 7.78
CA THR A 57 2.01 5.90 8.21
C THR A 57 1.13 5.91 9.46
N SER A 58 0.87 4.77 10.08
CA SER A 58 0.04 4.69 11.29
C SER A 58 0.53 3.62 12.26
N ILE A 59 -0.10 3.56 13.42
CA ILE A 59 -0.06 2.40 14.31
C ILE A 59 -0.76 1.19 13.66
N ASN A 60 -0.74 0.01 14.31
CA ASN A 60 -1.48 -1.14 13.79
C ASN A 60 -2.96 -0.82 13.64
N PRO A 61 -3.59 -1.15 12.49
CA PRO A 61 -4.99 -0.87 12.26
C PRO A 61 -5.89 -1.65 13.23
N THR A 62 -7.03 -1.04 13.55
CA THR A 62 -8.07 -1.62 14.40
C THR A 62 -9.43 -1.56 13.69
N PRO A 63 -10.44 -2.29 14.16
CA PRO A 63 -11.78 -2.15 13.61
C PRO A 63 -12.36 -0.73 13.74
N ALA A 64 -11.83 0.10 14.66
CA ALA A 64 -12.25 1.49 14.84
C ALA A 64 -11.73 2.44 13.74
N GLY A 65 -10.67 2.03 13.02
CA GLY A 65 -9.99 2.82 12.00
C GLY A 65 -9.06 3.90 12.60
N GLU A 66 -7.99 4.24 11.88
CA GLU A 66 -6.97 5.22 12.33
C GLU A 66 -7.06 6.56 11.59
N GLY A 67 -7.80 6.60 10.46
CA GLY A 67 -7.95 7.82 9.66
C GLY A 67 -6.68 8.30 8.98
N LYS A 68 -5.73 7.40 8.67
CA LYS A 68 -4.46 7.73 8.04
C LYS A 68 -4.62 8.53 6.74
N SER A 69 -5.52 8.10 5.83
CA SER A 69 -5.74 8.79 4.56
C SER A 69 -6.37 10.18 4.76
N THR A 70 -7.23 10.35 5.77
CA THR A 70 -7.80 11.63 6.15
C THR A 70 -6.72 12.61 6.62
N VAL A 71 -5.80 12.16 7.48
CA VAL A 71 -4.66 12.97 7.93
C VAL A 71 -3.70 13.26 6.78
N LEU A 72 -3.45 12.30 5.89
CA LEU A 72 -2.63 12.49 4.67
C LEU A 72 -3.15 13.64 3.82
N VAL A 73 -4.46 13.61 3.51
CA VAL A 73 -5.10 14.63 2.66
C VAL A 73 -5.13 15.97 3.38
N GLY A 74 -5.57 16.01 4.64
CA GLY A 74 -5.58 17.23 5.43
C GLY A 74 -4.21 17.88 5.57
N LEU A 75 -3.14 17.08 5.69
CA LEU A 75 -1.76 17.58 5.72
C LEU A 75 -1.34 18.20 4.38
N GLY A 76 -1.69 17.56 3.26
CA GLY A 76 -1.42 18.13 1.94
C GLY A 76 -2.13 19.47 1.72
N ASP A 77 -3.42 19.54 2.08
CA ASP A 77 -4.20 20.77 2.00
C ASP A 77 -3.62 21.86 2.93
N ALA A 78 -3.27 21.50 4.17
CA ALA A 78 -2.67 22.44 5.13
C ALA A 78 -1.34 23.01 4.67
N LEU A 79 -0.46 22.20 4.06
CA LEU A 79 0.81 22.67 3.49
C LEU A 79 0.57 23.68 2.36
N ASN A 80 -0.39 23.42 1.46
CA ASN A 80 -0.78 24.37 0.41
C ASN A 80 -1.37 25.66 0.98
N GLN A 81 -2.23 25.59 2.00
CA GLN A 81 -2.78 26.77 2.70
C GLN A 81 -1.67 27.60 3.36
N LEU A 82 -0.55 27.00 3.72
CA LEU A 82 0.66 27.67 4.26
C LEU A 82 1.63 28.13 3.16
N ASN A 83 1.20 28.15 1.90
CA ASN A 83 1.98 28.55 0.72
C ASN A 83 3.19 27.65 0.42
N HIS A 84 3.13 26.38 0.78
CA HIS A 84 4.06 25.35 0.31
C HIS A 84 3.40 24.57 -0.81
N GLN A 85 3.83 24.74 -2.05
CA GLN A 85 3.28 23.98 -3.16
C GLN A 85 3.43 22.49 -2.90
N THR A 86 2.32 21.79 -2.74
CA THR A 86 2.26 20.40 -2.29
C THR A 86 1.48 19.55 -3.27
N ILE A 87 1.96 18.35 -3.52
CA ILE A 87 1.24 17.30 -4.25
C ILE A 87 1.13 16.07 -3.35
N ILE A 88 -0.09 15.51 -3.28
CA ILE A 88 -0.35 14.26 -2.58
C ILE A 88 -0.10 13.10 -3.54
N ALA A 89 0.61 12.07 -3.10
CA ALA A 89 0.79 10.82 -3.85
C ALA A 89 0.25 9.64 -3.04
N MET A 90 -0.81 8.97 -3.53
CA MET A 90 -1.50 7.93 -2.80
C MET A 90 -1.83 6.72 -3.66
N ARG A 91 -2.25 5.63 -3.01
CA ARG A 91 -2.64 4.40 -3.70
C ARG A 91 -4.03 4.51 -4.29
N GLU A 92 -4.22 3.82 -5.42
CA GLU A 92 -5.54 3.54 -5.97
C GLU A 92 -6.23 2.45 -5.14
N PRO A 93 -7.48 2.62 -4.69
CA PRO A 93 -8.21 1.61 -3.95
C PRO A 93 -8.61 0.44 -4.85
N SER A 94 -8.50 -0.79 -4.31
CA SER A 94 -9.06 -2.00 -4.93
C SER A 94 -10.55 -2.08 -4.67
N MET A 95 -11.33 -2.48 -5.67
CA MET A 95 -12.79 -2.57 -5.59
C MET A 95 -13.27 -3.66 -4.62
N GLY A 96 -12.53 -4.75 -4.47
CA GLY A 96 -12.89 -5.85 -3.58
C GLY A 96 -13.17 -5.41 -2.13
N PRO A 97 -12.27 -4.68 -1.45
CA PRO A 97 -12.52 -4.11 -0.12
C PRO A 97 -13.70 -3.13 -0.08
N VAL A 98 -13.89 -2.31 -1.10
CA VAL A 98 -14.98 -1.33 -1.18
C VAL A 98 -16.35 -2.02 -1.08
N PHE A 99 -16.54 -3.12 -1.80
CA PHE A 99 -17.78 -3.92 -1.76
C PHE A 99 -17.80 -4.92 -0.61
N GLY A 100 -16.64 -5.22 0.01
CA GLY A 100 -16.48 -6.28 1.00
C GLY A 100 -16.62 -5.86 2.44
N ILE A 101 -15.72 -5.03 2.93
CA ILE A 101 -15.57 -4.77 4.37
C ILE A 101 -15.79 -3.30 4.71
N LYS A 102 -15.18 -2.39 3.97
CA LYS A 102 -15.20 -0.96 4.28
C LYS A 102 -14.62 -0.16 3.11
N GLY A 103 -15.14 1.05 2.95
CA GLY A 103 -14.84 2.03 1.96
C GLY A 103 -13.38 2.27 1.60
N GLY A 104 -13.21 3.01 0.53
CA GLY A 104 -11.96 3.25 -0.15
C GLY A 104 -10.99 4.16 0.59
N ALA A 105 -9.87 4.41 -0.07
CA ALA A 105 -8.73 5.11 0.51
C ALA A 105 -8.68 6.59 0.10
N THR A 106 -9.81 7.25 -0.14
CA THR A 106 -9.86 8.66 -0.61
C THR A 106 -9.81 9.72 0.49
N GLY A 107 -9.67 9.32 1.75
CA GLY A 107 -9.81 10.20 2.91
C GLY A 107 -11.24 10.17 3.48
N GLY A 108 -11.62 11.19 4.26
CA GLY A 108 -12.95 11.32 4.85
C GLY A 108 -13.22 12.73 5.38
N GLY A 109 -14.49 13.04 5.61
CA GLY A 109 -14.91 14.37 6.04
C GLY A 109 -14.51 15.45 5.05
N TYR A 110 -13.94 16.52 5.56
CA TYR A 110 -13.42 17.63 4.74
C TYR A 110 -12.01 17.41 4.21
N SER A 111 -11.42 16.23 4.43
CA SER A 111 -10.12 15.82 3.88
C SER A 111 -10.29 14.65 2.92
N GLN A 112 -10.75 14.91 1.71
CA GLN A 112 -11.03 13.91 0.68
C GLN A 112 -10.38 14.25 -0.66
N VAL A 113 -9.99 13.20 -1.40
CA VAL A 113 -9.62 13.26 -2.82
C VAL A 113 -10.85 12.96 -3.65
N ILE A 114 -11.11 13.77 -4.65
CA ILE A 114 -12.30 13.74 -5.50
C ILE A 114 -11.93 13.69 -7.00
N PRO A 115 -12.76 13.06 -7.85
CA PRO A 115 -14.11 12.50 -7.62
C PRO A 115 -14.05 11.14 -6.90
N MET A 116 -14.66 11.07 -5.71
CA MET A 116 -14.56 9.91 -4.83
C MET A 116 -15.17 8.63 -5.44
N GLU A 117 -16.35 8.73 -6.05
CA GLU A 117 -17.02 7.57 -6.66
C GLU A 117 -16.15 6.94 -7.74
N ASP A 118 -15.62 7.74 -8.67
CA ASP A 118 -14.78 7.26 -9.78
C ASP A 118 -13.52 6.54 -9.25
N ILE A 119 -12.85 7.15 -8.27
CA ILE A 119 -11.60 6.60 -7.70
C ILE A 119 -11.86 5.23 -7.05
N ASN A 120 -12.99 5.05 -6.37
CA ASN A 120 -13.31 3.82 -5.64
C ASN A 120 -13.96 2.73 -6.50
N LEU A 121 -14.35 3.03 -7.74
CA LEU A 121 -14.96 2.07 -8.66
C LEU A 121 -13.98 1.68 -9.78
N HIS A 122 -14.09 2.30 -10.95
CA HIS A 122 -13.31 1.91 -12.13
C HIS A 122 -12.21 2.91 -12.49
N PHE A 123 -12.20 4.06 -11.87
CA PHE A 123 -11.27 5.18 -11.99
C PHE A 123 -10.85 5.49 -13.44
N THR A 124 -9.65 5.08 -13.84
CA THR A 124 -9.11 5.21 -15.22
C THR A 124 -8.85 3.85 -15.87
N GLY A 125 -9.19 2.75 -15.20
CA GLY A 125 -9.09 1.39 -15.73
C GLY A 125 -7.77 0.67 -15.43
N ASP A 126 -6.91 1.18 -14.55
CA ASP A 126 -5.60 0.58 -14.27
C ASP A 126 -5.71 -0.83 -13.65
N LEU A 127 -6.65 -1.02 -12.71
CA LEU A 127 -6.91 -2.34 -12.12
C LEU A 127 -7.47 -3.33 -13.13
N HIS A 128 -8.32 -2.89 -14.08
CA HIS A 128 -8.79 -3.73 -15.18
C HIS A 128 -7.65 -4.11 -16.14
N ALA A 129 -6.77 -3.18 -16.47
CA ALA A 129 -5.61 -3.45 -17.31
C ALA A 129 -4.69 -4.49 -16.66
N LEU A 130 -4.43 -4.36 -15.35
CA LEU A 130 -3.65 -5.33 -14.57
C LEU A 130 -4.31 -6.70 -14.53
N THR A 131 -5.63 -6.78 -14.28
CA THR A 131 -6.40 -8.02 -14.30
C THR A 131 -6.31 -8.69 -15.66
N SER A 132 -6.54 -7.94 -16.74
CA SER A 132 -6.48 -8.44 -18.11
C SER A 132 -5.07 -8.92 -18.47
N ALA A 133 -4.03 -8.15 -18.16
CA ALA A 133 -2.65 -8.52 -18.42
C ALA A 133 -2.22 -9.81 -17.67
N ASN A 134 -2.58 -9.89 -16.36
CA ASN A 134 -2.27 -11.06 -15.56
C ASN A 134 -2.97 -12.33 -16.05
N ASN A 135 -4.24 -12.22 -16.44
CA ASN A 135 -5.02 -13.35 -16.93
C ASN A 135 -4.63 -13.75 -18.36
N THR A 136 -4.22 -12.79 -19.20
CA THR A 136 -3.62 -13.07 -20.51
C THR A 136 -2.33 -13.86 -20.34
N LEU A 137 -1.44 -13.47 -19.41
CA LEU A 137 -0.23 -14.25 -19.14
C LEU A 137 -0.56 -15.67 -18.70
N ALA A 138 -1.55 -15.85 -17.82
CA ALA A 138 -1.99 -17.19 -17.40
C ALA A 138 -2.51 -18.05 -18.57
N ALA A 139 -3.28 -17.44 -19.49
CA ALA A 139 -3.77 -18.12 -20.69
C ALA A 139 -2.62 -18.50 -21.64
N LEU A 140 -1.65 -17.61 -21.83
CA LEU A 140 -0.46 -17.87 -22.66
C LEU A 140 0.38 -19.02 -22.09
N ILE A 141 0.56 -19.08 -20.77
CA ILE A 141 1.27 -20.18 -20.09
C ILE A 141 0.53 -21.52 -20.31
N ASP A 142 -0.79 -21.55 -20.07
CA ASP A 142 -1.59 -22.78 -20.27
C ASP A 142 -1.54 -23.25 -21.72
N ASN A 143 -1.62 -22.32 -22.69
CA ASN A 143 -1.50 -22.64 -24.12
C ASN A 143 -0.09 -23.16 -24.46
N TYR A 144 0.97 -22.53 -23.93
CA TYR A 144 2.35 -22.97 -24.15
C TYR A 144 2.59 -24.39 -23.67
N VAL A 145 2.15 -24.72 -22.47
CA VAL A 145 2.31 -26.06 -21.88
C VAL A 145 1.52 -27.12 -22.65
N MET A 146 0.33 -26.76 -23.16
CA MET A 146 -0.51 -27.68 -23.92
C MET A 146 0.05 -27.96 -25.33
N ARG A 147 0.68 -26.95 -25.99
CA ARG A 147 1.01 -27.01 -27.42
C ARG A 147 2.46 -27.35 -27.71
N ASP A 148 3.40 -26.74 -27.05
CA ASP A 148 4.81 -26.79 -27.43
C ASP A 148 5.74 -27.22 -26.30
N ASN A 149 5.62 -26.61 -25.14
CA ASN A 149 6.37 -26.89 -23.91
C ASN A 149 7.89 -27.19 -24.09
N LYS A 150 8.55 -26.47 -25.00
CA LYS A 150 9.97 -26.67 -25.30
C LYS A 150 10.89 -26.51 -24.08
N LEU A 151 10.50 -25.67 -23.12
CA LEU A 151 11.24 -25.48 -21.87
C LEU A 151 10.93 -26.56 -20.82
N ASN A 152 10.13 -27.57 -21.15
CA ASN A 152 9.82 -28.68 -20.25
C ASN A 152 9.20 -28.23 -18.91
N LEU A 153 8.33 -27.22 -18.93
CA LEU A 153 7.61 -26.69 -17.76
C LEU A 153 6.70 -27.79 -17.20
N ASP A 154 6.84 -28.10 -15.91
CA ASP A 154 5.95 -29.06 -15.22
C ASP A 154 4.60 -28.40 -14.90
N PRO A 155 3.47 -28.86 -15.47
CA PRO A 155 2.15 -28.30 -15.19
C PRO A 155 1.78 -28.23 -13.71
N ARG A 156 2.31 -29.16 -12.89
CA ARG A 156 2.08 -29.22 -11.44
C ARG A 156 2.91 -28.19 -10.67
N ARG A 157 3.85 -27.50 -11.34
CA ARG A 157 4.77 -26.53 -10.76
C ARG A 157 4.59 -25.13 -11.31
N ILE A 158 3.50 -24.88 -12.02
CA ILE A 158 3.10 -23.54 -12.41
C ILE A 158 2.64 -22.82 -11.14
N ILE A 159 3.30 -21.69 -10.83
CA ILE A 159 3.01 -20.86 -9.65
C ILE A 159 2.21 -19.60 -10.01
N TRP A 160 2.11 -19.27 -11.30
CA TRP A 160 1.33 -18.14 -11.77
C TRP A 160 -0.16 -18.43 -11.66
N LYS A 161 -0.87 -17.56 -10.96
CA LYS A 161 -2.32 -17.63 -10.77
C LYS A 161 -3.02 -16.58 -11.62
N ARG A 162 -4.30 -16.75 -11.84
CA ARG A 162 -5.19 -15.70 -12.33
C ARG A 162 -5.51 -14.72 -11.22
N VAL A 163 -6.07 -13.56 -11.57
CA VAL A 163 -6.52 -12.57 -10.61
C VAL A 163 -7.91 -12.05 -10.94
N GLU A 164 -8.59 -11.54 -9.91
CA GLU A 164 -9.84 -10.79 -10.04
C GLU A 164 -9.89 -9.73 -8.96
N ASP A 165 -10.37 -8.51 -9.28
CA ASP A 165 -10.40 -7.42 -8.28
C ASP A 165 -11.68 -7.42 -7.45
N VAL A 166 -12.02 -8.58 -6.92
CA VAL A 166 -13.16 -8.83 -6.03
C VAL A 166 -12.74 -9.70 -4.85
N ASN A 167 -13.53 -9.68 -3.79
CA ASN A 167 -13.39 -10.60 -2.67
C ASN A 167 -14.22 -11.87 -2.93
N ASP A 168 -13.56 -12.94 -3.38
CA ASP A 168 -14.23 -14.21 -3.67
C ASP A 168 -13.45 -15.43 -3.13
N ARG A 169 -13.91 -15.95 -1.99
CA ARG A 169 -13.29 -17.13 -1.36
C ARG A 169 -13.44 -18.41 -2.17
N ALA A 170 -14.43 -18.49 -3.07
CA ALA A 170 -14.63 -19.68 -3.90
C ALA A 170 -13.54 -19.85 -4.95
N LEU A 171 -12.88 -18.75 -5.34
CA LEU A 171 -11.81 -18.75 -6.32
C LEU A 171 -10.42 -19.12 -5.75
N ARG A 172 -10.28 -19.30 -4.44
CA ARG A 172 -8.98 -19.63 -3.81
C ARG A 172 -8.37 -20.91 -4.33
N ASN A 173 -9.22 -21.90 -4.62
CA ASN A 173 -8.80 -23.18 -5.18
C ASN A 173 -9.77 -23.59 -6.28
N VAL A 174 -9.25 -23.71 -7.49
CA VAL A 174 -10.03 -24.12 -8.68
C VAL A 174 -9.26 -25.17 -9.46
N ILE A 175 -9.96 -25.94 -10.28
CA ILE A 175 -9.36 -26.84 -11.26
C ILE A 175 -9.56 -26.23 -12.65
N THR A 176 -8.47 -26.02 -13.38
CA THR A 176 -8.50 -25.56 -14.78
C THR A 176 -8.21 -26.71 -15.74
N GLY A 177 -8.53 -26.54 -17.04
CA GLY A 177 -8.22 -27.49 -18.09
C GLY A 177 -9.13 -28.71 -18.17
N LEU A 178 -10.32 -28.67 -17.55
CA LEU A 178 -11.35 -29.70 -17.67
C LEU A 178 -12.06 -29.64 -19.04
N GLY A 179 -12.67 -30.77 -19.47
CA GLY A 179 -13.45 -30.84 -20.71
C GLY A 179 -12.77 -31.63 -21.85
N GLY A 180 -11.75 -32.41 -21.54
CA GLY A 180 -11.05 -33.29 -22.47
C GLY A 180 -9.76 -32.69 -23.06
N ILE A 181 -9.09 -33.48 -23.91
CA ILE A 181 -7.72 -33.21 -24.37
C ILE A 181 -7.54 -31.89 -25.13
N MET A 182 -8.62 -31.34 -25.66
CA MET A 182 -8.58 -30.04 -26.38
C MET A 182 -8.70 -28.82 -25.48
N GLN A 183 -9.01 -29.00 -24.18
CA GLN A 183 -9.31 -27.92 -23.26
C GLN A 183 -8.13 -27.55 -22.34
N GLY A 184 -7.05 -28.32 -22.41
CA GLY A 184 -5.84 -28.09 -21.62
C GLY A 184 -5.47 -29.28 -20.72
N ILE A 185 -4.51 -29.03 -19.84
CA ILE A 185 -4.04 -30.04 -18.85
C ILE A 185 -4.73 -29.75 -17.52
N PRO A 186 -5.57 -30.68 -17.01
CA PRO A 186 -6.21 -30.49 -15.72
C PRO A 186 -5.18 -30.30 -14.59
N ARG A 187 -5.30 -29.17 -13.87
CA ARG A 187 -4.44 -28.88 -12.73
C ARG A 187 -5.16 -28.02 -11.70
N GLN A 188 -4.77 -28.18 -10.44
CA GLN A 188 -5.21 -27.28 -9.39
C GLN A 188 -4.48 -25.93 -9.52
N THR A 189 -5.20 -24.84 -9.38
CA THR A 189 -4.71 -23.48 -9.30
C THR A 189 -5.61 -22.64 -8.38
N GLY A 190 -5.57 -21.33 -8.49
CA GLY A 190 -6.46 -20.42 -7.76
C GLY A 190 -6.38 -19.01 -8.35
N PHE A 191 -7.12 -18.11 -7.74
CA PHE A 191 -7.07 -16.68 -8.04
C PHE A 191 -6.52 -15.92 -6.84
N ASP A 192 -5.76 -14.87 -7.10
CA ASP A 192 -5.43 -13.84 -6.13
C ASP A 192 -6.27 -12.57 -6.43
N ILE A 193 -6.44 -11.67 -5.47
CA ILE A 193 -7.00 -10.36 -5.77
C ILE A 193 -5.98 -9.56 -6.59
N THR A 194 -6.44 -8.74 -7.54
CA THR A 194 -5.56 -7.99 -8.46
C THR A 194 -4.49 -7.18 -7.72
N ALA A 195 -4.84 -6.55 -6.61
CA ALA A 195 -3.92 -5.79 -5.75
C ALA A 195 -2.80 -6.65 -5.11
N ALA A 196 -2.94 -7.97 -5.07
CA ALA A 196 -1.92 -8.92 -4.58
C ALA A 196 -1.03 -9.48 -5.69
N SER A 197 -1.31 -9.17 -6.95
CA SER A 197 -0.56 -9.67 -8.10
C SER A 197 0.88 -9.16 -8.13
N GLU A 198 1.77 -9.94 -8.73
CA GLU A 198 3.12 -9.45 -9.00
C GLU A 198 3.13 -8.30 -10.01
N LEU A 199 2.21 -8.31 -11.00
CA LEU A 199 2.09 -7.21 -11.97
C LEU A 199 1.72 -5.89 -11.30
N MET A 200 0.87 -5.87 -10.26
CA MET A 200 0.61 -4.68 -9.47
C MET A 200 1.88 -4.16 -8.78
N ALA A 201 2.67 -5.05 -8.18
CA ALA A 201 3.93 -4.67 -7.55
C ALA A 201 4.97 -4.17 -8.58
N ILE A 202 5.03 -4.80 -9.75
CA ILE A 202 5.88 -4.39 -10.88
C ILE A 202 5.49 -3.00 -11.36
N LEU A 203 4.21 -2.75 -11.61
CA LEU A 203 3.71 -1.43 -12.03
C LEU A 203 4.16 -0.34 -11.04
N CYS A 204 4.02 -0.62 -9.73
CA CYS A 204 4.35 0.33 -8.68
C CYS A 204 5.86 0.57 -8.50
N LEU A 205 6.71 -0.40 -8.85
CA LEU A 205 8.16 -0.29 -8.68
C LEU A 205 8.90 0.03 -10.00
N SER A 206 8.19 0.14 -11.12
CA SER A 206 8.76 0.52 -12.40
C SER A 206 9.06 2.02 -12.47
N THR A 207 10.18 2.37 -13.10
CA THR A 207 10.66 3.74 -13.29
C THR A 207 10.29 4.33 -14.65
N ASP A 208 9.98 3.47 -15.63
CA ASP A 208 9.51 3.81 -16.97
C ASP A 208 8.93 2.56 -17.67
N LEU A 209 8.46 2.73 -18.89
CA LEU A 209 7.87 1.65 -19.70
C LEU A 209 8.87 0.52 -20.02
N MET A 210 10.14 0.86 -20.24
CA MET A 210 11.15 -0.14 -20.57
C MET A 210 11.61 -0.91 -19.32
N ASP A 211 11.65 -0.26 -18.14
CA ASP A 211 11.84 -0.95 -16.86
C ASP A 211 10.66 -1.86 -16.55
N LEU A 212 9.40 -1.41 -16.82
CA LEU A 212 8.21 -2.26 -16.72
C LEU A 212 8.38 -3.55 -17.53
N LYS A 213 8.74 -3.45 -18.83
CA LYS A 213 9.01 -4.60 -19.69
C LYS A 213 10.11 -5.50 -19.15
N LYS A 214 11.24 -4.92 -18.73
CA LYS A 214 12.37 -5.64 -18.15
C LYS A 214 11.99 -6.38 -16.87
N ARG A 215 11.15 -5.79 -16.03
CA ARG A 215 10.63 -6.43 -14.81
C ARG A 215 9.68 -7.57 -15.17
N ILE A 216 8.76 -7.37 -16.10
CA ILE A 216 7.84 -8.42 -16.59
C ILE A 216 8.62 -9.62 -17.11
N SER A 217 9.71 -9.43 -17.86
CA SER A 217 10.53 -10.52 -18.39
C SER A 217 11.13 -11.41 -17.30
N LYS A 218 11.34 -10.89 -16.07
CA LYS A 218 11.92 -11.62 -14.92
C LYS A 218 10.90 -12.42 -14.11
N ILE A 219 9.59 -12.25 -14.34
CA ILE A 219 8.56 -12.99 -13.61
C ILE A 219 8.80 -14.49 -13.75
N VAL A 220 8.86 -15.21 -12.63
CA VAL A 220 8.91 -16.66 -12.61
C VAL A 220 7.49 -17.21 -12.69
N VAL A 221 7.16 -17.94 -13.75
CA VAL A 221 5.83 -18.52 -13.97
C VAL A 221 5.66 -19.92 -13.41
N GLY A 222 6.77 -20.63 -13.22
CA GLY A 222 6.79 -22.00 -12.72
C GLY A 222 8.18 -22.61 -12.82
N TYR A 223 8.23 -23.93 -12.71
CA TYR A 223 9.50 -24.68 -12.74
C TYR A 223 9.41 -25.86 -13.71
N THR A 224 10.52 -26.20 -14.33
CA THR A 224 10.67 -27.39 -15.18
C THR A 224 10.52 -28.68 -14.34
N TYR A 225 10.44 -29.85 -15.01
CA TYR A 225 10.51 -31.15 -14.34
C TYR A 225 11.81 -31.29 -13.53
N ASP A 226 12.91 -30.66 -13.97
CA ASP A 226 14.21 -30.63 -13.28
C ASP A 226 14.28 -29.56 -12.18
N ARG A 227 13.18 -28.83 -11.94
CA ARG A 227 13.03 -27.78 -10.90
C ARG A 227 13.81 -26.49 -11.16
N GLU A 228 14.19 -26.23 -12.40
CA GLU A 228 14.77 -24.95 -12.80
C GLU A 228 13.64 -23.93 -13.06
N PRO A 229 13.80 -22.65 -12.68
CA PRO A 229 12.77 -21.64 -12.87
C PRO A 229 12.57 -21.30 -14.35
N VAL A 230 11.33 -21.08 -14.76
CA VAL A 230 10.96 -20.60 -16.07
C VAL A 230 10.39 -19.19 -15.95
N THR A 231 10.94 -18.25 -16.74
CA THR A 231 10.54 -16.84 -16.71
C THR A 231 9.69 -16.45 -17.92
N VAL A 232 8.96 -15.32 -17.78
CA VAL A 232 8.20 -14.74 -18.90
C VAL A 232 9.09 -14.40 -20.10
N GLY A 233 10.30 -13.87 -19.84
CA GLY A 233 11.26 -13.58 -20.92
C GLY A 233 11.74 -14.82 -21.67
N GLN A 234 11.89 -15.97 -21.01
CA GLN A 234 12.20 -17.24 -21.71
C GLN A 234 11.04 -17.73 -22.57
N LEU A 235 9.79 -17.33 -22.24
CA LEU A 235 8.60 -17.65 -23.01
C LEU A 235 8.34 -16.63 -24.14
N GLY A 236 8.98 -15.46 -24.11
CA GLY A 236 8.81 -14.38 -25.08
C GLY A 236 7.46 -13.65 -24.99
N PHE A 237 6.87 -13.54 -23.79
CA PHE A 237 5.55 -12.95 -23.60
C PHE A 237 5.58 -11.52 -23.05
N GLU A 238 6.76 -10.99 -22.68
CA GLU A 238 6.91 -9.70 -22.00
C GLU A 238 6.36 -8.52 -22.81
N ASP A 239 6.51 -8.52 -24.13
CA ASP A 239 5.99 -7.45 -24.98
C ASP A 239 4.46 -7.39 -24.96
N ALA A 240 3.81 -8.54 -25.11
CA ALA A 240 2.35 -8.63 -25.10
C ALA A 240 1.75 -8.12 -23.78
N ILE A 241 2.38 -8.49 -22.65
CA ILE A 241 1.93 -8.05 -21.32
C ILE A 241 2.21 -6.55 -21.12
N THR A 242 3.34 -6.05 -21.59
CA THR A 242 3.69 -4.62 -21.53
C THR A 242 2.73 -3.76 -22.34
N ILE A 243 2.33 -4.22 -23.53
CA ILE A 243 1.34 -3.52 -24.39
C ILE A 243 0.02 -3.33 -23.64
N LEU A 244 -0.46 -4.31 -22.89
CA LEU A 244 -1.70 -4.21 -22.10
C LEU A 244 -1.59 -3.19 -20.97
N LEU A 245 -0.38 -2.88 -20.51
CA LEU A 245 -0.12 -1.98 -19.38
C LEU A 245 0.42 -0.60 -19.81
N LYS A 246 0.54 -0.31 -21.10
CA LYS A 246 1.18 0.92 -21.62
C LYS A 246 0.53 2.22 -21.14
N ASP A 247 -0.78 2.20 -20.92
CA ASP A 247 -1.52 3.36 -20.41
C ASP A 247 -1.69 3.31 -18.88
N ALA A 248 -1.79 2.10 -18.32
CA ALA A 248 -1.86 1.91 -16.86
C ALA A 248 -0.59 2.35 -16.12
N ILE A 249 0.57 2.43 -16.80
CA ILE A 249 1.82 2.91 -16.17
C ILE A 249 1.83 4.42 -15.92
N LYS A 250 0.97 5.20 -16.59
CA LYS A 250 0.86 6.65 -16.44
C LYS A 250 0.11 6.97 -15.14
N PRO A 251 0.66 7.81 -14.24
CA PRO A 251 -0.04 8.20 -13.01
C PRO A 251 -1.31 9.01 -13.27
N ASN A 252 -2.28 8.89 -12.38
CA ASN A 252 -3.57 9.57 -12.47
C ASN A 252 -3.58 10.85 -11.64
N LEU A 253 -3.91 11.98 -12.25
CA LEU A 253 -4.08 13.29 -11.63
C LEU A 253 -5.55 13.52 -11.27
N VAL A 254 -5.79 13.93 -10.04
CA VAL A 254 -7.07 14.37 -9.47
C VAL A 254 -6.84 15.52 -8.49
N GLN A 255 -7.81 15.87 -7.66
CA GLN A 255 -7.74 16.96 -6.71
C GLN A 255 -8.34 16.59 -5.36
N THR A 256 -8.01 17.35 -4.31
CA THR A 256 -8.72 17.31 -3.03
C THR A 256 -9.92 18.25 -3.04
N LEU A 257 -10.72 18.25 -1.98
CA LEU A 257 -11.80 19.24 -1.77
C LEU A 257 -11.26 20.70 -1.79
N ASP A 258 -10.06 20.93 -1.30
CA ASP A 258 -9.36 22.22 -1.30
C ASP A 258 -8.57 22.49 -2.61
N HIS A 259 -8.75 21.63 -3.61
CA HIS A 259 -8.06 21.70 -4.91
C HIS A 259 -6.54 21.49 -4.85
N THR A 260 -6.03 20.87 -3.80
CA THR A 260 -4.64 20.37 -3.80
C THR A 260 -4.51 19.27 -4.85
N PRO A 261 -3.53 19.33 -5.75
CA PRO A 261 -3.28 18.28 -6.71
C PRO A 261 -2.95 16.95 -6.01
N ALA A 262 -3.59 15.87 -6.45
CA ALA A 262 -3.35 14.53 -5.94
C ALA A 262 -3.05 13.56 -7.10
N ILE A 263 -2.01 12.75 -6.94
CA ILE A 263 -1.62 11.71 -7.88
C ILE A 263 -1.98 10.36 -7.26
N VAL A 264 -2.95 9.66 -7.85
CA VAL A 264 -3.43 8.35 -7.39
C VAL A 264 -2.98 7.29 -8.38
N HIS A 265 -2.12 6.35 -7.95
CA HIS A 265 -1.58 5.37 -8.89
C HIS A 265 -1.04 4.11 -8.20
N GLY A 266 -1.55 2.96 -8.64
CA GLY A 266 -1.22 1.64 -8.11
C GLY A 266 -1.72 1.42 -6.68
N GLY A 267 -2.07 0.18 -6.34
CA GLY A 267 -2.73 -0.14 -5.08
C GLY A 267 -2.31 -1.47 -4.45
N PRO A 268 -1.01 -1.80 -4.30
CA PRO A 268 -0.60 -3.05 -3.68
C PRO A 268 -0.94 -3.07 -2.19
N PHE A 269 -1.42 -4.21 -1.68
CA PHE A 269 -1.74 -4.36 -0.26
C PHE A 269 -0.47 -4.52 0.58
N ALA A 270 -0.37 -3.80 1.71
CA ALA A 270 0.82 -3.82 2.55
C ALA A 270 1.00 -5.09 3.40
N ASN A 271 -0.05 -5.87 3.60
CA ASN A 271 0.01 -7.14 4.34
C ASN A 271 0.42 -8.35 3.48
N ILE A 272 0.47 -8.20 2.15
CA ILE A 272 0.83 -9.27 1.21
C ILE A 272 1.78 -8.81 0.10
N ALA A 273 2.00 -7.51 -0.06
CA ALA A 273 2.93 -6.89 -0.99
C ALA A 273 3.60 -5.68 -0.31
N HIS A 274 4.26 -4.78 -1.07
CA HIS A 274 5.00 -3.66 -0.47
C HIS A 274 4.14 -2.48 -0.01
N GLY A 275 2.86 -2.40 -0.41
CA GLY A 275 1.87 -1.51 0.19
C GLY A 275 2.06 -0.02 -0.03
N CYS A 276 2.73 0.39 -1.10
CA CYS A 276 2.99 1.79 -1.43
C CYS A 276 2.50 2.12 -2.84
N ASN A 277 2.14 3.37 -3.09
CA ASN A 277 1.85 3.83 -4.45
C ASN A 277 3.08 3.72 -5.36
N SER A 278 2.92 4.01 -6.65
CA SER A 278 3.99 3.84 -7.61
C SER A 278 5.19 4.78 -7.40
N ILE A 279 6.34 4.33 -7.85
CA ILE A 279 7.56 5.16 -7.99
C ILE A 279 7.24 6.37 -8.87
N LEU A 280 6.58 6.16 -10.00
CA LEU A 280 6.25 7.21 -10.96
C LEU A 280 5.35 8.30 -10.36
N ALA A 281 4.33 7.93 -9.56
CA ALA A 281 3.50 8.91 -8.86
C ALA A 281 4.33 9.76 -7.88
N THR A 282 5.15 9.11 -7.05
CA THR A 282 5.98 9.82 -6.06
C THR A 282 7.07 10.67 -6.72
N GLN A 283 7.74 10.17 -7.77
CA GLN A 283 8.75 10.93 -8.51
C GLN A 283 8.15 12.11 -9.26
N THR A 284 6.98 11.94 -9.88
CA THR A 284 6.26 13.03 -10.55
C THR A 284 5.92 14.13 -9.56
N ALA A 285 5.34 13.78 -8.40
CA ALA A 285 5.04 14.74 -7.36
C ALA A 285 6.30 15.47 -6.85
N LEU A 286 7.39 14.75 -6.59
CA LEU A 286 8.66 15.32 -6.16
C LEU A 286 9.23 16.32 -7.17
N LYS A 287 9.15 16.03 -8.47
CA LYS A 287 9.66 16.90 -9.53
C LYS A 287 8.89 18.21 -9.69
N LEU A 288 7.61 18.21 -9.31
CA LEU A 288 6.68 19.31 -9.56
C LEU A 288 6.40 20.17 -8.32
N ALA A 289 6.71 19.70 -7.10
CA ALA A 289 6.29 20.37 -5.86
C ALA A 289 7.43 20.62 -4.87
N ASP A 290 7.17 21.53 -3.92
CA ASP A 290 8.03 21.74 -2.76
C ASP A 290 7.93 20.56 -1.79
N TYR A 291 6.69 20.09 -1.56
CA TYR A 291 6.41 18.97 -0.68
C TYR A 291 5.59 17.90 -1.41
N THR A 292 6.04 16.67 -1.28
CA THR A 292 5.27 15.48 -1.67
C THR A 292 4.84 14.75 -0.42
N VAL A 293 3.53 14.65 -0.18
CA VAL A 293 2.98 13.89 0.94
C VAL A 293 2.51 12.54 0.40
N THR A 294 3.12 11.47 0.88
CA THR A 294 2.80 10.10 0.43
C THR A 294 2.48 9.18 1.60
N GLU A 295 1.88 8.03 1.31
CA GLU A 295 1.51 7.08 2.34
C GLU A 295 2.19 5.72 2.18
N ALA A 296 2.22 4.98 3.30
CA ALA A 296 2.45 3.55 3.33
C ALA A 296 1.26 2.82 3.98
N GLY A 297 0.90 1.66 3.44
CA GLY A 297 -0.31 0.93 3.85
C GLY A 297 -0.21 0.33 5.25
N PHE A 298 -1.34 0.31 5.97
CA PHE A 298 -1.45 -0.23 7.34
C PHE A 298 -0.48 0.43 8.34
N GLY A 299 -0.01 -0.32 9.31
CA GLY A 299 0.91 0.15 10.33
C GLY A 299 2.34 0.34 9.83
N ALA A 300 3.14 1.11 10.59
CA ALA A 300 4.52 1.39 10.24
C ALA A 300 5.40 0.14 10.24
N ASP A 301 4.99 -0.90 10.94
CA ASP A 301 5.64 -2.22 10.94
C ASP A 301 5.52 -2.99 9.62
N LEU A 302 4.53 -2.65 8.79
CA LEU A 302 4.32 -3.23 7.47
C LEU A 302 4.63 -2.24 6.36
N GLY A 303 3.80 -1.20 6.22
CA GLY A 303 3.89 -0.30 5.08
C GLY A 303 5.13 0.58 5.10
N ALA A 304 5.44 1.23 6.24
CA ALA A 304 6.60 2.12 6.29
C ALA A 304 7.92 1.33 6.24
N GLU A 305 8.02 0.18 6.89
CA GLU A 305 9.18 -0.73 6.75
C GLU A 305 9.42 -1.04 5.27
N LYS A 306 8.39 -1.48 4.54
CA LYS A 306 8.51 -1.83 3.11
C LYS A 306 8.73 -0.62 2.21
N PHE A 307 8.22 0.55 2.59
CA PHE A 307 8.58 1.79 1.92
C PHE A 307 10.09 2.03 2.01
N LEU A 308 10.66 1.90 3.19
CA LEU A 308 12.07 2.19 3.47
C LEU A 308 13.02 1.13 2.92
N ASP A 309 12.64 -0.15 2.98
CA ASP A 309 13.52 -1.26 2.61
C ASP A 309 13.30 -1.76 1.16
N ILE A 310 12.12 -1.52 0.55
CA ILE A 310 11.81 -1.97 -0.82
C ILE A 310 11.63 -0.79 -1.79
N LYS A 311 10.74 0.17 -1.49
CA LYS A 311 10.42 1.27 -2.41
C LYS A 311 11.52 2.33 -2.47
N ARG A 312 12.02 2.76 -1.31
CA ARG A 312 13.00 3.84 -1.19
C ARG A 312 14.28 3.58 -1.98
N PRO A 313 14.87 2.35 -2.00
CA PRO A 313 16.07 2.08 -2.80
C PRO A 313 15.85 2.33 -4.30
N VAL A 314 14.66 2.03 -4.83
CA VAL A 314 14.31 2.28 -6.24
C VAL A 314 13.98 3.76 -6.46
N LEU A 315 13.30 4.40 -5.52
CA LEU A 315 12.95 5.82 -5.58
C LEU A 315 14.18 6.75 -5.54
N GLY A 316 15.24 6.32 -4.83
CA GLY A 316 16.47 7.10 -4.67
C GLY A 316 16.36 8.30 -3.72
N LYS A 317 15.26 8.40 -2.95
CA LYS A 317 14.99 9.52 -2.04
C LYS A 317 14.52 9.00 -0.67
N ASN A 318 15.15 9.51 0.41
CA ASN A 318 14.69 9.28 1.77
C ASN A 318 13.51 10.20 2.10
N PRO A 319 12.54 9.79 2.94
CA PRO A 319 11.63 10.75 3.56
C PRO A 319 12.39 11.81 4.38
N ASP A 320 11.96 13.05 4.24
CA ASP A 320 12.51 14.18 5.02
C ASP A 320 11.79 14.26 6.39
N ALA A 321 10.57 13.71 6.49
CA ALA A 321 9.82 13.53 7.75
C ALA A 321 8.89 12.33 7.66
N ILE A 322 8.63 11.69 8.81
CA ILE A 322 7.65 10.61 8.98
C ILE A 322 6.56 11.08 9.93
N VAL A 323 5.31 10.94 9.52
CA VAL A 323 4.11 11.17 10.34
C VAL A 323 3.53 9.81 10.73
N ILE A 324 3.46 9.52 12.03
CA ILE A 324 2.77 8.33 12.55
C ILE A 324 1.39 8.76 13.03
N VAL A 325 0.35 8.33 12.35
CA VAL A 325 -1.04 8.58 12.75
C VAL A 325 -1.46 7.60 13.83
N ALA A 326 -2.03 8.10 14.90
CA ALA A 326 -2.62 7.34 15.99
C ALA A 326 -4.00 7.91 16.34
N THR A 327 -4.85 7.10 16.94
CA THR A 327 -6.11 7.53 17.56
C THR A 327 -6.17 7.05 18.99
N VAL A 328 -6.81 7.80 19.86
CA VAL A 328 -7.08 7.38 21.25
C VAL A 328 -7.73 6.01 21.24
N ARG A 329 -8.83 5.86 20.50
CA ARG A 329 -9.61 4.62 20.39
C ARG A 329 -8.78 3.40 19.95
N ALA A 330 -7.88 3.57 18.99
CA ALA A 330 -7.04 2.46 18.53
C ALA A 330 -6.02 2.05 19.60
N LEU A 331 -5.51 2.99 20.38
CA LEU A 331 -4.61 2.69 21.49
C LEU A 331 -5.36 2.01 22.65
N GLU A 332 -6.56 2.46 22.99
CA GLU A 332 -7.44 1.81 23.99
C GLU A 332 -7.77 0.37 23.58
N TYR A 333 -8.14 0.15 22.31
CA TYR A 333 -8.36 -1.19 21.76
C TYR A 333 -7.11 -2.07 21.89
N ASN A 334 -5.93 -1.53 21.57
CA ASN A 334 -4.64 -2.22 21.78
C ASN A 334 -4.34 -2.50 23.27
N GLY A 335 -4.95 -1.78 24.18
CA GLY A 335 -4.89 -2.00 25.63
C GLY A 335 -5.96 -2.95 26.15
N GLY A 336 -6.82 -3.49 25.29
CA GLY A 336 -7.81 -4.52 25.60
C GLY A 336 -9.24 -3.98 25.80
N ALA A 337 -9.53 -2.71 25.56
CA ALA A 337 -10.88 -2.19 25.55
C ALA A 337 -11.68 -2.73 24.36
N SER A 338 -12.95 -3.05 24.55
CA SER A 338 -13.86 -3.48 23.49
C SER A 338 -14.30 -2.31 22.61
N LEU A 339 -14.89 -2.60 21.43
CA LEU A 339 -15.41 -1.58 20.51
C LEU A 339 -16.56 -0.74 21.11
N ASP A 340 -17.23 -1.23 22.13
CA ASP A 340 -18.27 -0.45 22.82
C ASP A 340 -17.67 0.44 23.89
N GLU A 341 -16.67 -0.04 24.62
CA GLU A 341 -16.00 0.72 25.68
C GLU A 341 -15.20 1.92 25.15
N ILE A 342 -14.55 1.80 23.99
CA ILE A 342 -13.77 2.90 23.37
C ILE A 342 -14.62 4.09 22.86
N LYS A 343 -15.92 4.11 23.13
CA LYS A 343 -16.81 5.25 22.89
C LYS A 343 -16.79 6.26 24.02
N GLU A 344 -16.24 5.88 25.16
CA GLU A 344 -16.09 6.66 26.39
C GLU A 344 -14.61 6.62 26.82
N GLU A 345 -14.20 7.51 27.72
CA GLU A 345 -12.84 7.58 28.24
C GLU A 345 -12.37 6.25 28.86
N GLN A 346 -11.23 5.73 28.40
CA GLN A 346 -10.63 4.48 28.86
C GLN A 346 -9.13 4.64 29.19
N LEU A 347 -8.77 5.59 30.05
CA LEU A 347 -7.37 5.83 30.47
C LEU A 347 -6.61 4.56 30.88
N PRO A 348 -7.18 3.60 31.66
CA PRO A 348 -6.46 2.37 32.03
C PRO A 348 -6.15 1.47 30.83
N ALA A 349 -7.02 1.45 29.80
CA ALA A 349 -6.76 0.73 28.56
C ALA A 349 -5.72 1.48 27.72
N LEU A 350 -5.83 2.81 27.62
CA LEU A 350 -4.86 3.65 26.93
C LEU A 350 -3.45 3.48 27.50
N GLU A 351 -3.30 3.44 28.84
CA GLU A 351 -2.02 3.19 29.52
C GLU A 351 -1.39 1.84 29.13
N LYS A 352 -2.20 0.81 28.95
CA LYS A 352 -1.74 -0.50 28.50
C LYS A 352 -1.41 -0.51 26.99
N GLY A 353 -2.23 0.17 26.18
CA GLY A 353 -2.13 0.12 24.73
C GLY A 353 -1.09 1.06 24.12
N ILE A 354 -0.63 2.08 24.86
CA ILE A 354 0.38 3.05 24.41
C ILE A 354 1.69 2.38 23.95
N VAL A 355 1.97 1.17 24.41
CA VAL A 355 3.15 0.40 24.01
C VAL A 355 3.17 0.09 22.51
N ASN A 356 1.99 0.04 21.86
CA ASN A 356 1.89 -0.13 20.42
C ASN A 356 2.48 1.08 19.68
N LEU A 357 2.05 2.31 20.05
CA LEU A 357 2.61 3.54 19.51
C LEU A 357 4.11 3.66 19.81
N ASN A 358 4.52 3.35 21.01
CA ASN A 358 5.92 3.42 21.43
C ASN A 358 6.82 2.53 20.58
N ARG A 359 6.37 1.35 20.20
CA ARG A 359 7.11 0.45 19.31
C ARG A 359 7.21 1.03 17.90
N HIS A 360 6.12 1.56 17.34
CA HIS A 360 6.13 2.20 16.03
C HIS A 360 7.07 3.41 15.98
N ILE A 361 7.06 4.27 17.00
CA ILE A 361 8.00 5.39 17.11
C ILE A 361 9.45 4.90 17.09
N LYS A 362 9.79 3.95 17.97
CA LYS A 362 11.15 3.40 18.05
C LYS A 362 11.59 2.74 16.74
N ASN A 363 10.68 2.06 16.06
CA ASN A 363 10.97 1.44 14.77
C ASN A 363 11.34 2.49 13.72
N MET A 364 10.59 3.58 13.61
CA MET A 364 10.87 4.64 12.64
C MET A 364 12.14 5.44 13.01
N GLN A 365 12.37 5.70 14.29
CA GLN A 365 13.61 6.34 14.75
C GLN A 365 14.88 5.54 14.42
N ARG A 366 14.80 4.19 14.33
CA ARG A 366 15.93 3.33 13.97
C ARG A 366 16.48 3.63 12.57
N TYR A 367 15.62 4.08 11.66
CA TYR A 367 16.05 4.49 10.33
C TYR A 367 16.75 5.85 10.30
N GLY A 368 16.87 6.54 11.46
CA GLY A 368 17.54 7.85 11.54
C GLY A 368 16.77 8.99 10.89
N LEU A 369 15.44 8.86 10.76
CA LEU A 369 14.56 9.84 10.13
C LEU A 369 13.78 10.63 11.18
N PRO A 370 13.47 11.93 10.93
CA PRO A 370 12.65 12.74 11.82
C PRO A 370 11.22 12.20 11.88
N VAL A 371 10.65 12.10 13.09
CA VAL A 371 9.33 11.53 13.35
C VAL A 371 8.46 12.51 14.13
N VAL A 372 7.19 12.63 13.74
CA VAL A 372 6.11 13.28 14.50
C VAL A 372 4.92 12.33 14.63
N VAL A 373 4.21 12.39 15.75
CA VAL A 373 2.93 11.69 15.94
C VAL A 373 1.79 12.66 15.67
N ALA A 374 0.85 12.23 14.83
CA ALA A 374 -0.41 12.93 14.60
C ALA A 374 -1.53 12.17 15.33
N ILE A 375 -2.18 12.80 16.29
CA ILE A 375 -3.42 12.28 16.87
C ILE A 375 -4.56 12.68 15.93
N ASN A 376 -5.14 11.71 15.21
CA ASN A 376 -6.38 11.93 14.47
C ASN A 376 -7.52 12.00 15.47
N HIS A 377 -7.93 13.23 15.79
CA HIS A 377 -8.84 13.55 16.89
C HIS A 377 -10.30 13.23 16.55
N PHE A 378 -11.00 12.65 17.50
CA PHE A 378 -12.43 12.41 17.47
C PHE A 378 -13.15 13.17 18.60
N ILE A 379 -14.42 13.49 18.39
CA ILE A 379 -15.21 14.32 19.29
C ILE A 379 -15.32 13.78 20.73
N ASN A 380 -15.12 12.47 20.91
CA ASN A 380 -15.19 11.81 22.21
C ASN A 380 -13.83 11.70 22.90
N ASP A 381 -12.74 12.04 22.24
CA ASP A 381 -11.41 12.00 22.83
C ASP A 381 -11.31 13.09 23.92
N THR A 382 -10.88 12.72 25.11
CA THR A 382 -10.77 13.65 26.23
C THR A 382 -9.41 14.34 26.29
N ASP A 383 -9.36 15.53 26.90
CA ASP A 383 -8.10 16.24 27.11
C ASP A 383 -7.10 15.41 27.95
N ALA A 384 -7.60 14.57 28.87
CA ALA A 384 -6.77 13.71 29.70
C ALA A 384 -6.06 12.62 28.89
N GLU A 385 -6.78 12.01 27.96
CA GLU A 385 -6.24 10.98 27.07
C GLU A 385 -5.21 11.57 26.09
N VAL A 386 -5.56 12.68 25.45
CA VAL A 386 -4.63 13.40 24.55
C VAL A 386 -3.37 13.78 25.30
N LYS A 387 -3.51 14.38 26.50
CA LYS A 387 -2.38 14.76 27.37
C LYS A 387 -1.51 13.58 27.74
N PHE A 388 -2.10 12.44 28.05
CA PHE A 388 -1.35 11.23 28.37
C PHE A 388 -0.46 10.79 27.20
N ILE A 389 -0.99 10.80 25.96
CA ILE A 389 -0.23 10.46 24.75
C ILE A 389 0.91 11.47 24.54
N GLU A 390 0.63 12.78 24.67
CA GLU A 390 1.64 13.83 24.55
C GLU A 390 2.80 13.64 25.54
N ASP A 391 2.48 13.44 26.82
CA ASP A 391 3.49 13.27 27.86
C ASP A 391 4.31 11.98 27.65
N ASN A 392 3.68 10.92 27.13
CA ASN A 392 4.38 9.70 26.78
C ASN A 392 5.36 9.89 25.59
N CYS A 393 4.92 10.51 24.51
CA CYS A 393 5.74 10.74 23.33
C CYS A 393 6.90 11.71 23.60
N LYS A 394 6.66 12.73 24.43
CA LYS A 394 7.70 13.65 24.89
C LYS A 394 8.86 12.92 25.58
N ARG A 395 8.57 11.88 26.37
CA ARG A 395 9.62 11.03 26.98
C ARG A 395 10.44 10.25 25.95
N LEU A 396 9.89 10.01 24.77
CA LEU A 396 10.57 9.38 23.64
C LEU A 396 11.27 10.39 22.71
N GLY A 397 11.21 11.68 23.04
CA GLY A 397 11.81 12.75 22.23
C GLY A 397 11.05 13.03 20.92
N VAL A 398 9.75 12.71 20.85
CA VAL A 398 8.90 12.89 19.66
C VAL A 398 7.77 13.86 19.99
N ASN A 399 7.56 14.84 19.11
CA ASN A 399 6.45 15.76 19.22
C ASN A 399 5.14 15.08 18.81
N VAL A 400 4.06 15.51 19.46
CA VAL A 400 2.69 15.11 19.13
C VAL A 400 1.92 16.34 18.69
N VAL A 401 1.12 16.18 17.65
CA VAL A 401 0.22 17.24 17.18
C VAL A 401 -1.18 16.65 16.99
N VAL A 402 -2.18 17.32 17.54
CA VAL A 402 -3.58 16.99 17.32
C VAL A 402 -3.98 17.45 15.91
N ALA A 403 -4.58 16.56 15.12
CA ALA A 403 -5.05 16.81 13.77
C ALA A 403 -6.57 16.61 13.71
N ASP A 404 -7.29 17.69 13.42
CA ASP A 404 -8.76 17.71 13.26
C ASP A 404 -9.15 17.71 11.78
N SER A 405 -8.50 16.79 11.03
CA SER A 405 -8.55 16.74 9.57
C SER A 405 -9.95 16.39 9.05
N TRP A 406 -10.67 15.48 9.73
CA TRP A 406 -12.00 15.07 9.30
C TRP A 406 -13.02 16.22 9.36
N ALA A 407 -13.03 16.94 10.48
CA ALA A 407 -14.02 18.00 10.71
C ALA A 407 -13.67 19.34 10.05
N LYS A 408 -12.37 19.65 9.89
CA LYS A 408 -11.91 20.99 9.48
C LYS A 408 -10.94 20.97 8.29
N GLY A 409 -10.74 19.82 7.65
CA GLY A 409 -9.87 19.73 6.47
C GLY A 409 -8.45 20.23 6.74
N GLY A 410 -7.86 20.93 5.78
CA GLY A 410 -6.54 21.53 5.89
C GLY A 410 -6.39 22.48 7.07
N GLN A 411 -7.41 23.26 7.41
CA GLN A 411 -7.36 24.18 8.56
C GLN A 411 -7.12 23.44 9.87
N GLY A 412 -7.76 22.27 10.07
CA GLY A 412 -7.59 21.44 11.26
C GLY A 412 -6.23 20.76 11.33
N THR A 413 -5.42 20.84 10.27
CA THR A 413 -4.15 20.13 10.15
C THR A 413 -2.94 21.09 10.06
N GLN A 414 -3.15 22.41 10.12
CA GLN A 414 -2.08 23.41 9.97
C GLN A 414 -0.98 23.31 11.05
N ALA A 415 -1.33 22.93 12.28
CA ALA A 415 -0.33 22.74 13.32
C ALA A 415 0.62 21.57 12.98
N LEU A 416 0.08 20.48 12.44
CA LEU A 416 0.86 19.34 11.96
C LEU A 416 1.72 19.74 10.76
N ALA A 417 1.19 20.53 9.83
CA ALA A 417 1.94 21.01 8.66
C ALA A 417 3.16 21.85 9.06
N LYS A 418 3.00 22.77 10.03
CA LYS A 418 4.13 23.56 10.57
C LYS A 418 5.22 22.69 11.21
N GLU A 419 4.81 21.67 11.97
CA GLU A 419 5.77 20.75 12.58
C GLU A 419 6.47 19.88 11.53
N VAL A 420 5.77 19.42 10.50
CA VAL A 420 6.34 18.67 9.37
C VAL A 420 7.36 19.52 8.61
N VAL A 421 7.07 20.79 8.35
CA VAL A 421 8.03 21.73 7.72
C VAL A 421 9.28 21.86 8.58
N ARG A 422 9.13 22.08 9.89
CA ARG A 422 10.24 22.17 10.83
C ARG A 422 11.12 20.92 10.84
N LEU A 423 10.50 19.73 10.80
CA LEU A 423 11.20 18.44 10.79
C LEU A 423 11.90 18.18 9.45
N ALA A 424 11.22 18.48 8.34
CA ALA A 424 11.76 18.26 7.01
C ALA A 424 13.00 19.10 6.68
N ASP A 425 13.24 20.20 7.42
CA ASP A 425 14.45 21.02 7.30
C ASP A 425 15.62 20.52 8.18
N GLN A 426 15.41 19.49 9.01
CA GLN A 426 16.46 18.86 9.80
C GLN A 426 17.33 17.95 8.95
N GLN A 427 18.58 17.79 9.34
CA GLN A 427 19.43 16.75 8.79
C GLN A 427 19.00 15.38 9.30
N SER A 428 18.96 14.40 8.42
CA SER A 428 18.69 13.00 8.75
C SER A 428 19.91 12.13 8.44
N ASP A 429 20.12 11.10 9.26
CA ASP A 429 21.17 10.08 9.08
C ASP A 429 20.49 8.73 8.82
N PHE A 430 19.98 8.57 7.59
CA PHE A 430 19.28 7.35 7.21
C PHE A 430 20.19 6.11 7.31
N LYS A 431 19.68 5.07 7.96
CA LYS A 431 20.34 3.77 8.09
C LYS A 431 19.41 2.67 7.59
N PRO A 432 19.84 1.82 6.64
CA PRO A 432 19.06 0.66 6.24
C PRO A 432 18.91 -0.32 7.41
N LEU A 433 17.83 -1.09 7.42
CA LEU A 433 17.56 -2.05 8.48
C LEU A 433 18.50 -3.27 8.41
N TYR A 434 18.88 -3.67 7.19
CA TYR A 434 19.78 -4.79 6.89
C TYR A 434 20.61 -4.47 5.65
N ASP A 435 21.70 -5.23 5.46
CA ASP A 435 22.47 -5.18 4.22
C ASP A 435 21.76 -6.01 3.14
N ILE A 436 21.74 -5.51 1.89
CA ILE A 436 21.10 -6.24 0.79
C ILE A 436 21.81 -7.55 0.46
N SER A 437 23.10 -7.67 0.80
CA SER A 437 23.91 -8.88 0.64
C SER A 437 23.68 -9.94 1.72
N ASP A 438 22.98 -9.61 2.82
CA ASP A 438 22.59 -10.61 3.82
C ASP A 438 21.73 -11.70 3.18
N SER A 439 21.77 -12.91 3.72
CA SER A 439 20.88 -13.98 3.27
C SER A 439 19.41 -13.64 3.54
N ILE A 440 18.50 -14.25 2.77
CA ILE A 440 17.06 -14.08 2.99
C ILE A 440 16.66 -14.43 4.43
N GLU A 441 17.28 -15.48 5.00
CA GLU A 441 17.05 -15.90 6.38
C GLU A 441 17.47 -14.81 7.39
N GLU A 442 18.64 -14.20 7.21
CA GLU A 442 19.13 -13.10 8.04
C GLU A 442 18.24 -11.87 7.95
N LYS A 443 17.81 -11.46 6.74
CA LYS A 443 16.88 -10.36 6.53
C LYS A 443 15.55 -10.58 7.27
N VAL A 444 14.97 -11.78 7.15
CA VAL A 444 13.73 -12.14 7.87
C VAL A 444 13.96 -12.07 9.38
N ASN A 445 15.06 -12.60 9.89
CA ASN A 445 15.40 -12.53 11.32
C ASN A 445 15.54 -11.07 11.78
N THR A 446 16.21 -10.23 11.01
CA THR A 446 16.41 -8.81 11.33
C THR A 446 15.07 -8.09 11.40
N ILE A 447 14.21 -8.22 10.39
CA ILE A 447 12.89 -7.59 10.38
C ILE A 447 12.05 -8.09 11.58
N ALA A 448 11.92 -9.39 11.75
CA ALA A 448 11.07 -9.98 12.79
C ALA A 448 11.52 -9.61 14.21
N LYS A 449 12.82 -9.63 14.49
CA LYS A 449 13.36 -9.29 15.81
C LYS A 449 13.35 -7.80 16.07
N THR A 450 13.75 -7.00 15.08
CA THR A 450 13.95 -5.55 15.25
C THR A 450 12.65 -4.77 15.17
N ILE A 451 11.82 -5.04 14.16
CA ILE A 451 10.58 -4.31 13.89
C ILE A 451 9.41 -4.93 14.67
N TYR A 452 9.25 -6.27 14.63
CA TYR A 452 8.11 -6.91 15.27
C TYR A 452 8.36 -7.23 16.76
N GLY A 453 9.62 -7.37 17.18
CA GLY A 453 9.99 -7.69 18.57
C GLY A 453 9.91 -9.18 18.87
N ALA A 454 9.99 -10.04 17.86
CA ALA A 454 10.06 -11.48 18.03
C ALA A 454 11.35 -11.89 18.75
N LYS A 455 11.25 -12.89 19.63
CA LYS A 455 12.42 -13.53 20.25
C LYS A 455 13.14 -14.44 19.28
N GLU A 456 12.36 -15.22 18.52
CA GLU A 456 12.86 -16.21 17.59
C GLU A 456 12.04 -16.20 16.29
N VAL A 457 12.65 -16.70 15.21
CA VAL A 457 11.97 -16.98 13.94
C VAL A 457 12.06 -18.46 13.65
N SER A 458 10.95 -19.10 13.37
CA SER A 458 10.88 -20.48 12.94
C SER A 458 10.51 -20.60 11.46
N PHE A 459 11.17 -21.50 10.77
CA PHE A 459 10.94 -21.76 9.35
C PHE A 459 10.39 -23.17 9.17
N SER A 460 9.29 -23.33 8.45
CA SER A 460 8.74 -24.63 8.09
C SER A 460 9.75 -25.46 7.27
N LYS A 461 9.53 -26.76 7.19
CA LYS A 461 10.33 -27.65 6.30
C LYS A 461 10.32 -27.16 4.85
N LYS A 462 9.18 -26.63 4.37
CA LYS A 462 9.02 -26.07 3.02
C LYS A 462 9.88 -24.81 2.88
N ALA A 463 9.79 -23.88 3.80
CA ALA A 463 10.56 -22.64 3.80
C ALA A 463 12.07 -22.90 3.80
N LYS A 464 12.56 -23.81 4.67
CA LYS A 464 13.99 -24.19 4.71
C LYS A 464 14.50 -24.78 3.39
N LYS A 465 13.67 -25.57 2.71
CA LYS A 465 14.00 -26.10 1.38
C LYS A 465 14.05 -25.01 0.33
N GLN A 466 13.11 -24.05 0.37
CA GLN A 466 13.07 -22.93 -0.56
C GLN A 466 14.29 -22.00 -0.37
N LEU A 467 14.71 -21.70 0.86
CA LEU A 467 15.93 -20.92 1.12
C LEU A 467 17.17 -21.51 0.44
N LYS A 468 17.37 -22.85 0.57
CA LYS A 468 18.48 -23.54 -0.10
C LYS A 468 18.38 -23.44 -1.64
N GLN A 469 17.17 -23.52 -2.17
CA GLN A 469 16.92 -23.42 -3.61
C GLN A 469 17.19 -22.01 -4.12
N PHE A 470 16.74 -20.99 -3.40
CA PHE A 470 16.93 -19.57 -3.76
C PHE A 470 18.40 -19.16 -3.71
N ALA A 471 19.16 -19.66 -2.73
CA ALA A 471 20.60 -19.49 -2.68
C ALA A 471 21.29 -20.09 -3.93
N LYS A 472 20.87 -21.31 -4.36
CA LYS A 472 21.38 -21.93 -5.61
C LYS A 472 21.07 -21.06 -6.85
N PHE A 473 19.93 -20.38 -6.88
CA PHE A 473 19.52 -19.52 -8.00
C PHE A 473 20.12 -18.11 -7.94
N GLY A 474 20.87 -17.75 -6.89
CA GLY A 474 21.47 -16.44 -6.72
C GLY A 474 20.45 -15.36 -6.35
N TRP A 475 19.37 -15.71 -5.63
CA TRP A 475 18.30 -14.76 -5.26
C TRP A 475 18.47 -14.17 -3.86
N ASN A 476 19.61 -14.34 -3.23
CA ASN A 476 19.86 -13.82 -1.88
C ASN A 476 19.86 -12.29 -1.81
N ASP A 477 20.31 -11.60 -2.86
CA ASP A 477 20.47 -10.14 -2.90
C ASP A 477 19.13 -9.39 -3.13
N LEU A 478 18.00 -10.08 -2.96
CA LEU A 478 16.68 -9.47 -3.04
C LEU A 478 16.18 -9.05 -1.65
N PRO A 479 15.51 -7.90 -1.51
CA PRO A 479 14.83 -7.53 -0.27
C PRO A 479 13.71 -8.52 0.05
N VAL A 480 13.33 -8.57 1.32
CA VAL A 480 12.26 -9.43 1.82
C VAL A 480 11.01 -8.62 2.12
N CYS A 481 9.89 -9.10 1.61
CA CYS A 481 8.56 -8.56 1.90
C CYS A 481 7.82 -9.54 2.80
N ILE A 482 7.75 -9.27 4.11
CA ILE A 482 7.01 -10.14 5.03
C ILE A 482 5.51 -9.92 4.88
N ALA A 483 4.78 -11.00 4.59
CA ALA A 483 3.33 -11.02 4.55
C ALA A 483 2.79 -11.61 5.86
N LYS A 484 2.11 -10.77 6.65
CA LYS A 484 1.54 -11.11 7.95
C LYS A 484 0.22 -10.37 8.19
N THR A 485 -0.47 -10.71 9.28
CA THR A 485 -1.63 -9.93 9.73
C THR A 485 -1.25 -8.46 9.97
N GLN A 486 -2.12 -7.56 9.60
CA GLN A 486 -1.94 -6.12 9.83
C GLN A 486 -2.32 -5.68 11.25
N TYR A 487 -3.04 -6.52 11.99
CA TYR A 487 -3.65 -6.16 13.29
C TYR A 487 -2.72 -6.36 14.49
N SER A 488 -1.55 -6.93 14.29
CA SER A 488 -0.59 -7.21 15.37
C SER A 488 0.84 -7.12 14.84
N PHE A 489 1.81 -6.87 15.72
CA PHE A 489 3.23 -7.07 15.39
C PHE A 489 3.58 -8.54 15.16
N THR A 490 2.81 -9.47 15.72
CA THR A 490 3.04 -10.91 15.57
C THR A 490 2.36 -11.46 14.31
N ASP A 491 2.44 -12.77 14.11
CA ASP A 491 1.70 -13.52 13.09
C ASP A 491 0.30 -13.99 13.58
N ASP A 492 -0.07 -13.62 14.83
CA ASP A 492 -1.37 -13.86 15.44
C ASP A 492 -2.12 -12.53 15.67
N GLN A 493 -3.21 -12.33 14.98
CA GLN A 493 -4.00 -11.08 15.04
C GLN A 493 -4.66 -10.81 16.41
N THR A 494 -4.72 -11.81 17.29
CA THR A 494 -5.33 -11.66 18.63
C THR A 494 -4.37 -11.09 19.66
N GLN A 495 -3.08 -11.04 19.35
CA GLN A 495 -2.05 -10.50 20.24
C GLN A 495 -1.91 -8.99 20.02
N LEU A 496 -2.60 -8.20 20.83
CA LEU A 496 -2.64 -6.73 20.75
C LEU A 496 -1.44 -6.07 21.48
N GLY A 497 -1.34 -4.75 21.35
CA GLY A 497 -0.29 -3.96 22.00
C GLY A 497 1.07 -4.10 21.33
N ALA A 498 2.09 -4.45 22.07
CA ALA A 498 3.45 -4.69 21.58
C ALA A 498 4.04 -5.97 22.21
N PRO A 499 3.60 -7.15 21.78
CA PRO A 499 4.05 -8.43 22.33
C PRO A 499 5.56 -8.61 22.23
N THR A 500 6.12 -9.33 23.20
CA THR A 500 7.52 -9.80 23.26
C THR A 500 7.55 -11.30 23.54
N ASP A 501 8.73 -11.88 23.47
CA ASP A 501 8.96 -13.31 23.81
C ASP A 501 8.15 -14.32 22.96
N PHE A 502 7.70 -13.93 21.76
CA PHE A 502 7.03 -14.83 20.82
C PHE A 502 7.98 -15.35 19.73
N THR A 503 7.62 -16.50 19.17
CA THR A 503 8.25 -17.04 17.96
C THR A 503 7.47 -16.62 16.73
N PHE A 504 8.14 -16.00 15.76
CA PHE A 504 7.53 -15.62 14.48
C PHE A 504 7.68 -16.75 13.47
N HIS A 505 6.58 -17.17 12.78
CA HIS A 505 6.58 -18.38 11.97
C HIS A 505 6.56 -18.05 10.48
N ILE A 506 7.56 -18.51 9.71
CA ILE A 506 7.57 -18.44 8.25
C ILE A 506 7.13 -19.79 7.67
N ARG A 507 6.00 -19.77 6.97
CA ARG A 507 5.37 -20.94 6.35
C ARG A 507 6.05 -21.32 5.03
N GLU A 508 6.27 -20.33 4.17
CA GLU A 508 6.85 -20.49 2.84
C GLU A 508 7.29 -19.16 2.25
N PHE A 509 8.07 -19.22 1.18
CA PHE A 509 8.51 -18.09 0.40
C PHE A 509 7.90 -18.12 -1.01
N VAL A 510 7.59 -16.95 -1.54
CA VAL A 510 7.12 -16.76 -2.92
C VAL A 510 8.04 -15.78 -3.64
N PRO A 511 8.74 -16.23 -4.71
CA PRO A 511 9.58 -15.33 -5.48
C PRO A 511 8.71 -14.36 -6.30
N LYS A 512 9.03 -13.08 -6.22
CA LYS A 512 8.46 -11.99 -7.02
C LYS A 512 9.61 -11.26 -7.72
N LEU A 513 10.31 -12.00 -8.62
CA LEU A 513 11.56 -11.52 -9.21
C LEU A 513 11.35 -10.32 -10.14
N GLY A 514 10.21 -10.27 -10.81
CA GLY A 514 9.84 -9.10 -11.61
C GLY A 514 9.67 -7.86 -10.75
N ALA A 515 9.00 -7.98 -9.61
CA ALA A 515 8.90 -6.91 -8.63
C ALA A 515 10.23 -6.61 -7.92
N GLY A 516 11.14 -7.60 -7.87
CA GLY A 516 12.48 -7.47 -7.30
C GLY A 516 12.51 -7.70 -5.79
N PHE A 517 11.67 -8.60 -5.25
CA PHE A 517 11.70 -9.01 -3.84
C PHE A 517 11.21 -10.45 -3.64
N ILE A 518 11.45 -10.98 -2.45
CA ILE A 518 10.94 -12.28 -2.02
C ILE A 518 9.86 -12.06 -0.97
N VAL A 519 8.68 -12.65 -1.17
CA VAL A 519 7.60 -12.62 -0.16
C VAL A 519 7.82 -13.75 0.83
N ALA A 520 7.90 -13.43 2.13
CA ALA A 520 7.93 -14.37 3.23
C ALA A 520 6.53 -14.46 3.85
N LEU A 521 5.82 -15.57 3.65
CA LEU A 521 4.47 -15.77 4.14
C LEU A 521 4.46 -16.30 5.58
N SER A 522 3.81 -15.57 6.47
CA SER A 522 3.59 -15.97 7.87
C SER A 522 2.10 -16.21 8.15
N GLY A 523 1.83 -16.96 9.22
CA GLY A 523 0.46 -17.23 9.66
C GLY A 523 -0.48 -17.73 8.55
N ASN A 524 -1.76 -17.34 8.62
CA ASN A 524 -2.82 -17.74 7.68
C ASN A 524 -3.11 -16.67 6.60
N MET A 525 -2.08 -15.95 6.15
CA MET A 525 -2.27 -14.91 5.12
C MET A 525 -2.82 -15.48 3.83
N MET A 526 -3.86 -14.84 3.30
CA MET A 526 -4.54 -15.21 2.05
C MET A 526 -4.46 -14.06 1.05
N THR A 527 -4.14 -14.41 -0.18
CA THR A 527 -4.04 -13.48 -1.31
C THR A 527 -5.35 -13.27 -2.06
N MET A 528 -6.40 -14.00 -1.70
CA MET A 528 -7.79 -13.79 -2.15
C MET A 528 -8.67 -13.61 -0.91
N PRO A 529 -9.07 -12.37 -0.57
CA PRO A 529 -9.99 -12.10 0.53
C PRO A 529 -11.37 -12.72 0.28
N GLY A 530 -12.12 -13.01 1.33
CA GLY A 530 -13.52 -13.39 1.24
C GLY A 530 -14.43 -12.25 1.68
N LEU A 531 -15.67 -12.26 1.24
CA LEU A 531 -16.70 -11.36 1.75
C LEU A 531 -16.99 -11.66 3.23
N SER A 532 -17.27 -10.62 4.01
CA SER A 532 -17.74 -10.72 5.40
C SER A 532 -19.16 -11.33 5.45
N LYS A 533 -19.65 -11.62 6.67
CA LYS A 533 -21.04 -12.11 6.86
C LYS A 533 -22.05 -11.09 6.33
N THR A 534 -21.79 -9.81 6.52
CA THR A 534 -22.59 -8.70 5.99
C THR A 534 -21.65 -7.79 5.19
N PRO A 535 -21.49 -8.01 3.88
CA PRO A 535 -20.61 -7.18 3.06
C PRO A 535 -21.18 -5.77 2.88
N ALA A 536 -20.32 -4.79 2.68
CA ALA A 536 -20.72 -3.39 2.45
C ALA A 536 -21.72 -3.24 1.29
N ALA A 537 -21.60 -4.07 0.28
CA ALA A 537 -22.48 -4.11 -0.89
C ALA A 537 -23.99 -4.19 -0.57
N VAL A 538 -24.39 -4.78 0.56
CA VAL A 538 -25.82 -4.90 0.93
C VAL A 538 -26.43 -3.57 1.38
N ASN A 539 -25.61 -2.58 1.71
CA ASN A 539 -26.02 -1.25 2.12
C ASN A 539 -25.98 -0.23 0.98
N MET A 540 -25.52 -0.66 -0.20
CA MET A 540 -25.41 0.21 -1.37
C MET A 540 -26.72 0.27 -2.14
N SER A 541 -27.03 1.45 -2.68
CA SER A 541 -28.18 1.65 -3.57
C SER A 541 -27.86 2.70 -4.64
N ILE A 542 -28.57 2.62 -5.76
CA ILE A 542 -28.47 3.58 -6.86
C ILE A 542 -29.86 4.05 -7.25
N ASP A 543 -30.05 5.33 -7.51
CA ASP A 543 -31.30 5.87 -7.99
C ASP A 543 -31.37 5.95 -9.53
N ALA A 544 -32.52 6.39 -10.07
CA ALA A 544 -32.74 6.48 -11.51
C ALA A 544 -31.86 7.56 -12.20
N GLN A 545 -31.27 8.44 -11.46
CA GLN A 545 -30.35 9.47 -11.91
C GLN A 545 -28.88 9.01 -11.83
N GLY A 546 -28.62 7.79 -11.34
CA GLY A 546 -27.29 7.23 -11.18
C GLY A 546 -26.60 7.65 -9.87
N LYS A 547 -27.29 8.32 -8.95
CA LYS A 547 -26.71 8.74 -7.67
C LYS A 547 -26.57 7.55 -6.73
N ILE A 548 -25.35 7.35 -6.23
CA ILE A 548 -25.00 6.22 -5.34
C ILE A 548 -25.19 6.62 -3.88
N LYS A 549 -25.67 5.67 -3.05
CA LYS A 549 -25.70 5.78 -1.59
C LYS A 549 -25.07 4.55 -0.96
N GLY A 550 -24.46 4.74 0.20
CA GLY A 550 -23.86 3.66 0.97
C GLY A 550 -22.52 3.15 0.42
N LEU A 551 -21.89 3.88 -0.48
CA LEU A 551 -20.54 3.54 -0.95
C LEU A 551 -19.51 3.74 0.18
N PHE A 552 -19.78 4.70 1.08
CA PHE A 552 -19.02 4.99 2.31
C PHE A 552 -19.92 5.48 3.43
#